data_50c4644559fe42e69ba15bd8dd04690b
#
_entry.id   50c4644559fe42e69ba15bd8dd04690b
#
_cell.length_a   1.000
_cell.length_b   1.000
_cell.length_c   1.000
_cell.angle_alpha   90.00
_cell.angle_beta   90.00
_cell.angle_gamma   90.00
#
_symmetry.space_group_name_H-M   'P 1'
#
loop_
_entity.id
_entity.type
_entity.pdbx_description
1 polymer ?
#
loop_
_entity_poly.entity_id
_entity_poly.type
_entity_poly.pdbx_seq_one_letter_code
_entity_poly.pdbx_strand_id
1 'polypeptide(L)'
;NVTRLIDHAGFVGEDGQTHQGLFDIAALLPVPGMTLLAPADDVELKQMLAFAYLYGEPLAIRYPAKICRSFGAEFRFGVWRRMNEISSDIALLAVGGRCLDAALDAAEILASQSIAAEVYNCSTLKPFDEDCLKALESKRLVITLEEGVKKGGFGEAVAARLRKPVCIGLGVDDKFV
;
A
#
# COMPACT_ATOMS: atom_id res chain seq x y z
N ASN A 1 6.08 23.63 -6.75
CA ASN A 1 5.70 22.21 -6.72
C ASN A 1 6.94 21.37 -6.55
N VAL A 2 6.90 20.36 -5.69
CA VAL A 2 8.04 19.49 -5.39
C VAL A 2 7.59 18.04 -5.44
N THR A 3 8.28 17.23 -6.23
CA THR A 3 8.19 15.77 -6.18
C THR A 3 9.32 15.24 -5.32
N ARG A 4 9.01 14.51 -4.25
CA ARG A 4 9.97 13.84 -3.40
C ARG A 4 10.05 12.36 -3.77
N LEU A 5 11.24 11.89 -4.10
CA LEU A 5 11.53 10.47 -4.28
C LEU A 5 12.12 9.95 -2.98
N ILE A 6 11.45 8.97 -2.36
CA ILE A 6 11.84 8.36 -1.09
C ILE A 6 12.27 6.94 -1.40
N ASP A 7 13.56 6.75 -1.50
CA ASP A 7 14.18 5.43 -1.63
C ASP A 7 14.25 4.69 -0.29
N HIS A 8 14.67 3.45 -0.31
CA HIS A 8 14.80 2.61 0.89
C HIS A 8 13.47 2.42 1.65
N ALA A 9 12.31 2.54 0.97
CA ALA A 9 11.02 2.32 1.59
C ALA A 9 10.89 0.87 2.09
N GLY A 10 10.44 0.71 3.33
CA GLY A 10 10.29 -0.59 3.97
C GLY A 10 11.57 -1.10 4.64
N PHE A 11 11.70 -2.42 4.74
CA PHE A 11 12.87 -3.08 5.33
C PHE A 11 14.04 -3.12 4.36
N VAL A 12 15.20 -2.65 4.77
CA VAL A 12 16.41 -2.57 3.93
C VAL A 12 17.47 -3.62 4.30
N GLY A 13 17.26 -4.38 5.36
CA GLY A 13 18.09 -5.53 5.73
C GLY A 13 19.49 -5.15 6.22
N GLU A 14 20.43 -5.05 5.30
CA GLU A 14 21.86 -4.91 5.60
C GLU A 14 22.26 -3.54 6.20
N ASP A 15 21.44 -2.50 6.00
CA ASP A 15 21.79 -1.12 6.38
C ASP A 15 21.43 -0.77 7.84
N GLY A 16 20.77 -1.66 8.55
CA GLY A 16 20.42 -1.53 9.97
C GLY A 16 19.31 -0.51 10.25
N GLN A 17 19.04 -0.32 11.54
CA GLN A 17 17.88 0.43 12.06
C GLN A 17 17.76 1.87 11.55
N THR A 18 18.88 2.51 11.25
CA THR A 18 18.91 3.93 10.85
C THR A 18 18.51 4.17 9.40
N HIS A 19 18.44 3.11 8.58
CA HIS A 19 18.14 3.20 7.14
C HIS A 19 16.81 2.53 6.75
N GLN A 20 16.09 1.96 7.70
CA GLN A 20 14.77 1.38 7.45
C GLN A 20 13.75 2.47 7.12
N GLY A 21 13.13 2.42 5.93
CA GLY A 21 12.09 3.37 5.49
C GLY A 21 10.71 3.02 6.03
N LEU A 22 10.53 3.03 7.36
CA LEU A 22 9.32 2.55 8.01
C LEU A 22 8.39 3.66 8.53
N PHE A 23 8.85 4.92 8.55
CA PHE A 23 8.13 6.03 9.17
C PHE A 23 7.55 7.03 8.15
N ASP A 24 7.90 6.90 6.88
CA ASP A 24 7.55 7.83 5.80
C ASP A 24 6.03 7.92 5.57
N ILE A 25 5.31 6.78 5.58
CA ILE A 25 3.86 6.75 5.46
C ILE A 25 3.22 7.54 6.61
N ALA A 26 3.56 7.20 7.85
CA ALA A 26 3.00 7.85 9.03
C ALA A 26 3.35 9.35 9.12
N ALA A 27 4.52 9.75 8.60
CA ALA A 27 4.94 11.15 8.57
C ALA A 27 4.23 11.96 7.47
N LEU A 28 3.90 11.36 6.33
CA LEU A 28 3.37 12.09 5.16
C LEU A 28 1.85 12.04 5.03
N LEU A 29 1.19 11.00 5.52
CA LEU A 29 -0.27 10.91 5.46
C LEU A 29 -1.00 12.11 6.09
N PRO A 30 -0.58 12.65 7.26
CA PRO A 30 -1.25 13.79 7.88
C PRO A 30 -0.95 15.13 7.20
N VAL A 31 0.05 15.23 6.31
CA VAL A 31 0.44 16.51 5.69
C VAL A 31 -0.63 16.99 4.70
N PRO A 32 -1.30 18.16 4.92
CA PRO A 32 -2.32 18.65 4.01
C PRO A 32 -1.77 18.91 2.59
N GLY A 33 -2.55 18.57 1.56
CA GLY A 33 -2.19 18.79 0.15
C GLY A 33 -1.06 17.88 -0.38
N MET A 34 -0.49 16.99 0.44
CA MET A 34 0.52 16.03 0.01
C MET A 34 -0.16 14.85 -0.69
N THR A 35 0.35 14.46 -1.85
CA THR A 35 0.04 13.18 -2.50
C THR A 35 1.11 12.16 -2.13
N LEU A 36 0.72 10.92 -1.84
CA LEU A 36 1.63 9.83 -1.48
C LEU A 36 1.36 8.59 -2.32
N LEU A 37 2.39 8.15 -3.04
CA LEU A 37 2.35 6.99 -3.95
C LEU A 37 3.35 5.93 -3.50
N ALA A 38 3.00 4.65 -3.74
CA ALA A 38 3.83 3.49 -3.43
C ALA A 38 3.71 2.46 -4.57
N PRO A 39 4.61 2.45 -5.56
CA PRO A 39 4.55 1.52 -6.67
C PRO A 39 4.78 0.08 -6.20
N ALA A 40 4.08 -0.87 -6.85
CA ALA A 40 4.28 -2.29 -6.63
C ALA A 40 5.48 -2.84 -7.41
N ASP A 41 5.78 -2.27 -8.59
CA ASP A 41 6.88 -2.71 -9.45
C ASP A 41 7.54 -1.54 -10.20
N ASP A 42 8.53 -1.86 -11.05
CA ASP A 42 9.26 -0.86 -11.84
C ASP A 42 8.41 -0.25 -12.96
N VAL A 43 7.42 -0.99 -13.46
CA VAL A 43 6.49 -0.49 -14.50
C VAL A 43 5.61 0.59 -13.90
N GLU A 44 5.02 0.32 -12.73
CA GLU A 44 4.18 1.28 -12.01
C GLU A 44 5.00 2.49 -11.55
N LEU A 45 6.25 2.28 -11.08
CA LEU A 45 7.16 3.39 -10.73
C LEU A 45 7.42 4.32 -11.93
N LYS A 46 7.69 3.77 -13.13
CA LYS A 46 7.90 4.58 -14.34
C LYS A 46 6.66 5.41 -14.70
N GLN A 47 5.47 4.82 -14.56
CA GLN A 47 4.21 5.52 -14.82
C GLN A 47 3.95 6.61 -13.77
N MET A 48 4.26 6.37 -12.49
CA MET A 48 4.17 7.38 -11.44
C MET A 48 5.14 8.54 -11.65
N LEU A 49 6.37 8.28 -12.11
CA LEU A 49 7.33 9.33 -12.45
C LEU A 49 6.85 10.19 -13.61
N ALA A 50 6.28 9.58 -14.66
CA ALA A 50 5.68 10.31 -15.77
C ALA A 50 4.47 11.15 -15.31
N PHE A 51 3.62 10.61 -14.46
CA PHE A 51 2.51 11.33 -13.83
C PHE A 51 3.02 12.52 -13.00
N ALA A 52 4.02 12.30 -12.14
CA ALA A 52 4.58 13.31 -11.25
C ALA A 52 5.11 14.54 -12.00
N TYR A 53 5.69 14.33 -13.19
CA TYR A 53 6.19 15.42 -14.04
C TYR A 53 5.09 16.42 -14.46
N LEU A 54 3.85 15.94 -14.63
CA LEU A 54 2.71 16.73 -15.08
C LEU A 54 1.75 17.16 -13.97
N TYR A 55 1.85 16.50 -12.79
CA TYR A 55 0.83 16.61 -11.73
C TYR A 55 0.72 18.01 -11.11
N GLY A 56 1.82 18.71 -10.94
CA GLY A 56 1.80 20.11 -10.52
C GLY A 56 1.52 20.38 -9.04
N GLU A 57 1.27 19.38 -8.20
CA GLU A 57 1.04 19.49 -6.75
C GLU A 57 2.15 18.78 -5.94
N PRO A 58 2.26 19.03 -4.62
CA PRO A 58 3.22 18.31 -3.79
C PRO A 58 2.98 16.80 -3.80
N LEU A 59 4.02 16.03 -4.14
CA LEU A 59 3.91 14.59 -4.32
C LEU A 59 5.13 13.88 -3.74
N ALA A 60 4.93 12.73 -3.10
CA ALA A 60 5.97 11.83 -2.69
C ALA A 60 5.73 10.43 -3.30
N ILE A 61 6.79 9.82 -3.83
CA ILE A 61 6.79 8.43 -4.29
C ILE A 61 7.78 7.67 -3.40
N ARG A 62 7.28 6.68 -2.66
CA ARG A 62 8.11 5.81 -1.83
C ARG A 62 8.37 4.49 -2.55
N TYR A 63 9.61 4.05 -2.66
CA TYR A 63 9.99 2.81 -3.35
C TYR A 63 11.14 2.09 -2.64
N PRO A 64 11.20 0.74 -2.69
CA PRO A 64 12.24 -0.03 -2.01
C PRO A 64 13.59 0.08 -2.72
N ALA A 65 14.68 -0.19 -2.00
CA ALA A 65 16.04 -0.23 -2.54
C ALA A 65 16.25 -1.37 -3.57
N LYS A 66 15.45 -2.45 -3.49
CA LYS A 66 15.51 -3.58 -4.41
C LYS A 66 14.17 -3.74 -5.12
N ILE A 67 14.23 -3.98 -6.43
CA ILE A 67 13.06 -4.20 -7.28
C ILE A 67 12.38 -5.51 -6.88
N CYS A 68 11.05 -5.46 -6.76
CA CYS A 68 10.19 -6.62 -6.62
C CYS A 68 9.94 -7.27 -7.99
N ARG A 69 9.31 -8.44 -8.01
CA ARG A 69 8.84 -9.03 -9.27
C ARG A 69 7.86 -8.08 -9.97
N SER A 70 7.77 -8.15 -11.30
CA SER A 70 6.77 -7.38 -12.03
C SER A 70 5.39 -8.03 -11.88
N PHE A 71 4.40 -7.21 -11.57
CA PHE A 71 3.00 -7.61 -11.45
C PHE A 71 2.18 -7.21 -12.68
N GLY A 72 2.80 -6.52 -13.66
CA GLY A 72 2.08 -5.91 -14.77
C GLY A 72 1.05 -4.89 -14.31
N ALA A 73 1.33 -4.23 -13.18
CA ALA A 73 0.42 -3.25 -12.62
C ALA A 73 0.35 -2.01 -13.52
N GLU A 74 -0.87 -1.53 -13.79
CA GLU A 74 -1.11 -0.26 -14.48
C GLU A 74 -1.48 0.79 -13.43
N PHE A 75 -0.68 1.85 -13.32
CA PHE A 75 -0.94 2.94 -12.40
C PHE A 75 -2.15 3.77 -12.86
N ARG A 76 -3.09 3.94 -11.96
CA ARG A 76 -4.19 4.91 -12.08
C ARG A 76 -4.27 5.72 -10.80
N PHE A 77 -4.09 7.02 -10.94
CA PHE A 77 -4.11 7.93 -9.79
C PHE A 77 -5.43 7.84 -9.02
N GLY A 78 -5.33 7.62 -7.71
CA GLY A 78 -6.50 7.53 -6.83
C GLY A 78 -7.27 6.21 -6.92
N VAL A 79 -6.76 5.19 -7.63
CA VAL A 79 -7.45 3.91 -7.81
C VAL A 79 -6.61 2.77 -7.24
N TRP A 80 -7.23 1.94 -6.39
CA TRP A 80 -6.64 0.70 -5.89
C TRP A 80 -7.03 -0.46 -6.81
N ARG A 81 -6.03 -1.07 -7.41
CA ARG A 81 -6.26 -2.13 -8.38
C ARG A 81 -6.49 -3.48 -7.71
N ARG A 82 -7.59 -4.13 -8.03
CA ARG A 82 -7.82 -5.52 -7.68
C ARG A 82 -6.92 -6.43 -8.52
N MET A 83 -6.20 -7.33 -7.87
CA MET A 83 -5.14 -8.15 -8.48
C MET A 83 -5.58 -9.59 -8.79
N ASN A 84 -6.73 -10.02 -8.30
CA ASN A 84 -7.31 -11.33 -8.59
C ASN A 84 -8.81 -11.22 -8.88
N GLU A 85 -9.36 -12.21 -9.61
CA GLU A 85 -10.78 -12.26 -10.00
C GLU A 85 -11.68 -12.94 -8.94
N ILE A 86 -11.14 -13.16 -7.73
CA ILE A 86 -11.85 -13.84 -6.64
C ILE A 86 -12.83 -12.87 -5.98
N SER A 87 -14.10 -13.25 -5.84
CA SER A 87 -15.07 -12.50 -5.03
C SER A 87 -15.16 -13.10 -3.62
N SER A 88 -15.00 -12.26 -2.60
CA SER A 88 -14.94 -12.70 -1.20
C SER A 88 -15.44 -11.61 -0.24
N ASP A 89 -15.77 -12.01 0.98
CA ASP A 89 -16.02 -11.11 2.11
C ASP A 89 -14.72 -10.73 2.89
N ILE A 90 -13.55 -11.22 2.41
CA ILE A 90 -12.22 -10.89 2.93
C ILE A 90 -11.46 -10.11 1.86
N ALA A 91 -10.85 -9.00 2.24
CA ALA A 91 -9.99 -8.19 1.38
C ALA A 91 -8.60 -7.98 2.00
N LEU A 92 -7.56 -8.18 1.20
CA LEU A 92 -6.16 -7.90 1.53
C LEU A 92 -5.73 -6.64 0.78
N LEU A 93 -5.35 -5.59 1.50
CA LEU A 93 -4.92 -4.30 0.95
C LEU A 93 -3.41 -4.18 1.11
N ALA A 94 -2.66 -4.25 0.03
CA ALA A 94 -1.21 -4.28 0.06
C ALA A 94 -0.60 -2.97 -0.41
N VAL A 95 0.40 -2.48 0.31
CA VAL A 95 1.17 -1.28 0.00
C VAL A 95 2.58 -1.65 -0.45
N GLY A 96 2.88 -1.40 -1.74
CA GLY A 96 4.17 -1.70 -2.33
C GLY A 96 4.37 -3.17 -2.70
N GLY A 97 5.41 -3.44 -3.48
CA GLY A 97 5.57 -4.73 -4.16
C GLY A 97 5.75 -5.93 -3.24
N ARG A 98 6.53 -5.81 -2.15
CA ARG A 98 6.73 -6.93 -1.22
C ARG A 98 5.46 -7.30 -0.45
N CYS A 99 4.68 -6.31 -0.02
CA CYS A 99 3.40 -6.56 0.60
C CYS A 99 2.39 -7.16 -0.38
N LEU A 100 2.43 -6.71 -1.64
CA LEU A 100 1.57 -7.27 -2.69
C LEU A 100 1.93 -8.72 -2.99
N ASP A 101 3.21 -9.05 -3.07
CA ASP A 101 3.69 -10.42 -3.24
C ASP A 101 3.20 -11.33 -2.10
N ALA A 102 3.44 -10.90 -0.86
CA ALA A 102 2.98 -11.62 0.33
C ALA A 102 1.45 -11.78 0.39
N ALA A 103 0.69 -10.77 -0.05
CA ALA A 103 -0.77 -10.83 -0.07
C ALA A 103 -1.29 -11.83 -1.11
N LEU A 104 -0.65 -11.89 -2.30
CA LEU A 104 -0.99 -12.86 -3.33
C LEU A 104 -0.68 -14.29 -2.88
N ASP A 105 0.52 -14.52 -2.33
CA ASP A 105 0.90 -15.83 -1.78
C ASP A 105 -0.05 -16.26 -0.63
N ALA A 106 -0.40 -15.34 0.26
CA ALA A 106 -1.37 -15.60 1.32
C ALA A 106 -2.75 -15.97 0.77
N ALA A 107 -3.21 -15.29 -0.28
CA ALA A 107 -4.49 -15.61 -0.92
C ALA A 107 -4.48 -17.00 -1.56
N GLU A 108 -3.37 -17.44 -2.17
CA GLU A 108 -3.21 -18.80 -2.69
C GLU A 108 -3.24 -19.85 -1.57
N ILE A 109 -2.54 -19.61 -0.46
CA ILE A 109 -2.55 -20.50 0.70
C ILE A 109 -3.95 -20.61 1.29
N LEU A 110 -4.66 -19.50 1.45
CA LEU A 110 -6.04 -19.48 1.94
C LEU A 110 -6.98 -20.25 0.99
N ALA A 111 -6.82 -20.07 -0.32
CA ALA A 111 -7.61 -20.79 -1.32
C ALA A 111 -7.44 -22.33 -1.21
N SER A 112 -6.21 -22.80 -0.90
CA SER A 112 -5.97 -24.23 -0.65
C SER A 112 -6.74 -24.77 0.57
N GLN A 113 -7.16 -23.87 1.47
CA GLN A 113 -7.99 -24.17 2.65
C GLN A 113 -9.48 -23.82 2.43
N SER A 114 -9.90 -23.59 1.17
CA SER A 114 -11.26 -23.18 0.79
C SER A 114 -11.68 -21.82 1.37
N ILE A 115 -10.73 -20.95 1.65
CA ILE A 115 -10.96 -19.58 2.10
C ILE A 115 -10.60 -18.64 0.94
N ALA A 116 -11.58 -17.90 0.41
CA ALA A 116 -11.35 -16.92 -0.63
C ALA A 116 -10.92 -15.57 -0.04
N ALA A 117 -10.02 -14.84 -0.71
CA ALA A 117 -9.64 -13.49 -0.36
C ALA A 117 -9.39 -12.65 -1.62
N GLU A 118 -9.94 -11.43 -1.66
CA GLU A 118 -9.63 -10.44 -2.69
C GLU A 118 -8.30 -9.76 -2.35
N VAL A 119 -7.47 -9.48 -3.36
CA VAL A 119 -6.18 -8.79 -3.18
C VAL A 119 -6.20 -7.48 -3.95
N TYR A 120 -5.81 -6.41 -3.29
CA TYR A 120 -5.73 -5.05 -3.85
C TYR A 120 -4.31 -4.50 -3.76
N ASN A 121 -3.82 -3.94 -4.87
CA ASN A 121 -2.64 -3.09 -4.90
C ASN A 121 -3.06 -1.65 -4.57
N CYS A 122 -2.68 -1.17 -3.41
CA CYS A 122 -2.97 0.18 -2.94
C CYS A 122 -1.81 1.12 -3.28
N SER A 123 -1.63 1.41 -4.57
CA SER A 123 -0.49 2.20 -5.06
C SER A 123 -0.63 3.71 -4.84
N THR A 124 -1.84 4.23 -4.62
CA THR A 124 -2.09 5.59 -4.15
C THR A 124 -2.51 5.55 -2.69
N LEU A 125 -1.64 6.03 -1.79
CA LEU A 125 -1.92 6.05 -0.35
C LEU A 125 -2.66 7.31 0.07
N LYS A 126 -2.47 8.39 -0.70
CA LYS A 126 -3.17 9.66 -0.54
C LYS A 126 -3.24 10.38 -1.88
N PRO A 127 -4.44 10.75 -2.39
CA PRO A 127 -5.73 10.50 -1.77
C PRO A 127 -6.08 9.00 -1.69
N PHE A 128 -7.02 8.64 -0.82
CA PHE A 128 -7.55 7.28 -0.77
C PHE A 128 -8.50 7.03 -1.96
N ASP A 129 -8.63 5.77 -2.35
CA ASP A 129 -9.68 5.34 -3.28
C ASP A 129 -11.03 5.25 -2.53
N GLU A 130 -11.79 6.34 -2.59
CA GLU A 130 -13.07 6.44 -1.87
C GLU A 130 -14.13 5.48 -2.41
N ASP A 131 -14.07 5.11 -3.70
CA ASP A 131 -15.01 4.14 -4.27
C ASP A 131 -14.66 2.72 -3.84
N CYS A 132 -13.37 2.37 -3.80
CA CYS A 132 -12.92 1.11 -3.23
C CYS A 132 -13.28 1.04 -1.73
N LEU A 133 -13.06 2.09 -0.95
CA LEU A 133 -13.44 2.13 0.47
C LEU A 133 -14.94 1.90 0.67
N LYS A 134 -15.81 2.49 -0.15
CA LYS A 134 -17.26 2.23 -0.10
C LYS A 134 -17.59 0.76 -0.41
N ALA A 135 -16.91 0.16 -1.39
CA ALA A 135 -17.10 -1.26 -1.71
C ALA A 135 -16.65 -2.17 -0.56
N LEU A 136 -15.56 -1.82 0.12
CA LEU A 136 -15.03 -2.54 1.28
C LEU A 136 -15.97 -2.52 2.49
N GLU A 137 -16.89 -1.58 2.61
CA GLU A 137 -17.91 -1.56 3.66
C GLU A 137 -18.81 -2.80 3.66
N SER A 138 -18.90 -3.53 2.56
CA SER A 138 -19.64 -4.79 2.45
C SER A 138 -18.86 -6.02 2.94
N LYS A 139 -17.57 -5.87 3.19
CA LYS A 139 -16.69 -6.98 3.61
C LYS A 139 -16.89 -7.31 5.09
N ARG A 140 -16.59 -8.54 5.45
CA ARG A 140 -16.50 -8.98 6.85
C ARG A 140 -15.14 -8.64 7.48
N LEU A 141 -14.07 -8.77 6.68
CA LEU A 141 -12.69 -8.61 7.14
C LEU A 141 -11.86 -7.86 6.09
N VAL A 142 -11.15 -6.83 6.53
CA VAL A 142 -10.15 -6.11 5.74
C VAL A 142 -8.81 -6.22 6.45
N ILE A 143 -7.79 -6.72 5.76
CA ILE A 143 -6.43 -6.83 6.27
C ILE A 143 -5.55 -5.91 5.44
N THR A 144 -4.85 -4.99 6.08
CA THR A 144 -3.87 -4.12 5.42
C THR A 144 -2.46 -4.63 5.66
N LEU A 145 -1.61 -4.59 4.64
CA LEU A 145 -0.21 -4.97 4.69
C LEU A 145 0.65 -3.78 4.28
N GLU A 146 1.52 -3.31 5.17
CA GLU A 146 2.45 -2.22 4.90
C GLU A 146 3.83 -2.48 5.52
N GLU A 147 4.88 -2.19 4.78
CA GLU A 147 6.22 -2.05 5.36
C GLU A 147 6.36 -0.64 5.93
N GLY A 148 5.72 -0.44 7.07
CA GLY A 148 5.64 0.82 7.80
C GLY A 148 5.18 0.59 9.23
N VAL A 149 5.32 1.59 10.09
CA VAL A 149 4.76 1.55 11.44
C VAL A 149 3.26 1.58 11.37
N LYS A 150 2.58 0.72 12.15
CA LYS A 150 1.12 0.64 12.20
C LYS A 150 0.49 1.96 12.70
N LYS A 151 1.12 2.58 13.71
CA LYS A 151 0.64 3.82 14.32
C LYS A 151 0.81 5.00 13.35
N GLY A 152 -0.29 5.63 12.96
CA GLY A 152 -0.31 6.69 11.95
C GLY A 152 -0.12 6.17 10.51
N GLY A 153 0.01 4.85 10.32
CA GLY A 153 0.23 4.22 9.04
C GLY A 153 -1.03 4.10 8.17
N PHE A 154 -0.86 3.44 7.04
CA PHE A 154 -1.94 3.22 6.06
C PHE A 154 -3.09 2.40 6.65
N GLY A 155 -2.78 1.31 7.37
CA GLY A 155 -3.79 0.43 7.95
C GLY A 155 -4.67 1.15 8.99
N GLU A 156 -4.09 1.96 9.87
CA GLU A 156 -4.85 2.77 10.83
C GLU A 156 -5.75 3.79 10.11
N ALA A 157 -5.23 4.44 9.08
CA ALA A 157 -5.97 5.42 8.31
C ALA A 157 -7.13 4.80 7.50
N VAL A 158 -6.98 3.57 6.99
CA VAL A 158 -8.07 2.79 6.37
C VAL A 158 -9.11 2.39 7.41
N ALA A 159 -8.67 1.84 8.55
CA ALA A 159 -9.58 1.42 9.63
C ALA A 159 -10.43 2.58 10.17
N ALA A 160 -9.87 3.78 10.24
CA ALA A 160 -10.60 4.98 10.65
C ALA A 160 -11.71 5.42 9.67
N ARG A 161 -11.69 4.92 8.42
CA ARG A 161 -12.68 5.23 7.37
C ARG A 161 -13.75 4.17 7.22
N LEU A 162 -13.46 2.94 7.61
CA LEU A 162 -14.39 1.80 7.52
C LEU A 162 -15.13 1.62 8.83
N ARG A 163 -16.45 1.36 8.77
CA ARG A 163 -17.32 1.26 9.95
C ARG A 163 -17.79 -0.16 10.23
N LYS A 164 -17.95 -0.97 9.18
CA LYS A 164 -18.57 -2.31 9.30
C LYS A 164 -17.56 -3.44 9.38
N PRO A 165 -16.52 -3.53 8.50
CA PRO A 165 -15.61 -4.65 8.53
C PRO A 165 -14.72 -4.63 9.78
N VAL A 166 -14.31 -5.82 10.22
CA VAL A 166 -13.18 -5.93 11.13
C VAL A 166 -11.92 -5.55 10.34
N CYS A 167 -11.12 -4.61 10.86
CA CYS A 167 -9.89 -4.17 10.24
C CYS A 167 -8.68 -4.66 11.03
N ILE A 168 -7.73 -5.33 10.36
CA ILE A 168 -6.47 -5.79 10.94
C ILE A 168 -5.31 -5.19 10.15
N GLY A 169 -4.46 -4.41 10.81
CA GLY A 169 -3.24 -3.86 10.23
C GLY A 169 -2.03 -4.75 10.49
N LEU A 170 -1.37 -5.20 9.43
CA LEU A 170 -0.06 -5.86 9.47
C LEU A 170 1.01 -4.85 9.09
N GLY A 171 1.93 -4.61 9.99
CA GLY A 171 3.02 -3.65 9.86
C GLY A 171 3.92 -3.71 11.09
N VAL A 172 4.80 -2.75 11.23
CA VAL A 172 5.75 -2.68 12.36
C VAL A 172 5.07 -2.05 13.58
N ASP A 173 5.32 -2.62 14.76
CA ASP A 173 4.92 -2.01 16.02
C ASP A 173 5.72 -0.73 16.29
N ASP A 174 5.31 0.07 17.28
CA ASP A 174 5.97 1.32 17.67
C ASP A 174 7.37 1.05 18.26
N LYS A 175 8.30 0.64 17.37
CA LYS A 175 9.70 0.34 17.71
C LYS A 175 10.61 0.47 16.49
N PHE A 176 11.90 0.71 16.73
CA PHE A 176 12.94 0.53 15.72
C PHE A 176 13.24 -0.96 15.51
N VAL A 177 13.51 -1.38 14.29
CA VAL A 177 13.83 -2.75 13.87
C VAL A 177 15.07 -2.81 13.01
#